data_5fb7489fa74b5c6b9bb1563228aa9939
#
_entry.id   5fb7489fa74b5c6b9bb1563228aa9939
#
_cell.length_a   1.000
_cell.length_b   1.000
_cell.length_c   1.000
_cell.angle_alpha   90.00
_cell.angle_beta   90.00
_cell.angle_gamma   90.00
#
_symmetry.space_group_name_H-M   'P 1'
#
loop_
_entity.id
_entity.type
_entity.pdbx_description
1 polymer ?
#
loop_
_entity_poly.entity_id
_entity_poly.type
_entity_poly.pdbx_seq_one_letter_code
_entity_poly.pdbx_strand_id
1 'polypeptide(L)'
;MKAIPNKLALAVGILTFAASCTATSNSSTQTQQSPKVTQVSDSAKAKMIKIDGSSTVYPITQAIAKEFQADPKNNAQVQVNFSGTSAGFEKFCAGETDISNASRPILKAEMETCNKNGVRYYEFPIAFDALTVAVNPQNDWAKDITIAELKKIWEPAAEGKITRWNQVRASWPDRPISLYGAGKKSGTFDYFTEAVVGKVRASRNDYTASEDDEVLVKGISQDPNALGYFGYAYYEENQGKLKAIAVNNGKGAVLPSRQTVEKAQYQPLSRPLFIYANFESAQKKRPVKEFVNFYIEKAPKIVSSVGYVPLPNEGYYLDNVHFYNGKVGTVFEGEAQLNLTLGELLRKQAKF
;
A
#
# COMPACT_ATOMS: atom_id res chain seq x y z
N MET A 1 -8.18 -41.55 -49.20
CA MET A 1 -9.11 -41.47 -50.36
C MET A 1 -9.59 -40.00 -50.42
N LYS A 2 -9.10 -39.31 -51.45
CA LYS A 2 -9.84 -38.49 -52.45
C LYS A 2 -10.65 -37.32 -51.83
N ALA A 3 -10.64 -36.08 -52.21
CA ALA A 3 -9.94 -35.37 -53.32
C ALA A 3 -10.27 -33.87 -53.12
N ILE A 4 -9.35 -33.00 -53.50
CA ILE A 4 -9.49 -31.59 -53.92
C ILE A 4 -10.07 -31.65 -55.38
N PRO A 5 -10.67 -30.64 -56.04
CA PRO A 5 -10.39 -29.19 -56.03
C PRO A 5 -11.62 -28.29 -56.35
N ASN A 6 -11.56 -26.95 -56.42
CA ASN A 6 -11.40 -26.21 -57.69
C ASN A 6 -11.38 -24.67 -57.48
N LYS A 7 -10.50 -24.10 -58.27
CA LYS A 7 -10.29 -22.70 -58.58
C LYS A 7 -11.44 -22.17 -59.47
N LEU A 8 -11.75 -20.88 -59.40
CA LEU A 8 -12.06 -20.10 -60.60
C LEU A 8 -11.64 -18.64 -60.45
N ALA A 9 -10.75 -18.23 -61.27
CA ALA A 9 -10.36 -16.86 -61.57
C ALA A 9 -11.21 -16.37 -62.75
N LEU A 10 -11.61 -15.13 -62.76
CA LEU A 10 -11.91 -14.44 -64.02
C LEU A 10 -11.48 -12.98 -63.96
N ALA A 11 -10.82 -12.58 -65.00
CA ALA A 11 -10.15 -11.32 -65.21
C ALA A 11 -10.98 -10.39 -66.12
N VAL A 12 -10.48 -9.15 -66.21
CA VAL A 12 -10.52 -8.22 -67.36
C VAL A 12 -11.68 -7.25 -67.49
N GLY A 13 -11.32 -5.97 -67.59
CA GLY A 13 -12.13 -4.87 -68.06
C GLY A 13 -11.43 -3.51 -67.94
N ILE A 14 -10.47 -3.24 -68.83
CA ILE A 14 -9.86 -1.91 -69.08
C ILE A 14 -10.84 -1.08 -69.90
N LEU A 15 -11.12 0.15 -69.46
CA LEU A 15 -11.60 1.20 -70.38
C LEU A 15 -10.99 2.54 -69.92
N THR A 16 -10.10 3.00 -70.78
CA THR A 16 -9.51 4.33 -70.85
C THR A 16 -10.53 5.34 -71.41
N PHE A 17 -10.71 6.46 -70.73
CA PHE A 17 -11.14 7.71 -71.34
C PHE A 17 -10.27 8.85 -70.89
N ALA A 18 -9.55 9.41 -71.81
CA ALA A 18 -8.82 10.65 -71.69
C ALA A 18 -9.76 11.82 -72.05
N ALA A 19 -9.83 12.81 -71.22
CA ALA A 19 -10.28 14.14 -71.59
C ALA A 19 -9.48 15.19 -70.84
N SER A 20 -8.60 15.86 -71.57
CA SER A 20 -7.93 17.09 -71.15
C SER A 20 -8.92 18.22 -71.02
N CYS A 21 -8.80 19.01 -69.94
CA CYS A 21 -9.04 20.47 -70.01
C CYS A 21 -8.25 21.18 -68.93
N THR A 22 -7.63 22.23 -69.36
CA THR A 22 -6.65 23.15 -68.78
C THR A 22 -7.08 23.93 -67.57
N ALA A 23 -6.11 24.10 -66.66
CA ALA A 23 -5.74 25.30 -65.90
C ALA A 23 -6.75 26.02 -64.99
N THR A 24 -6.48 26.04 -63.72
CA THR A 24 -6.09 27.28 -63.02
C THR A 24 -5.49 26.94 -61.63
N SER A 25 -4.31 27.41 -61.39
CA SER A 25 -3.57 27.31 -60.12
C SER A 25 -4.25 28.11 -59.01
N ASN A 26 -4.62 27.42 -57.92
CA ASN A 26 -4.73 28.06 -56.59
C ASN A 26 -4.10 27.10 -55.56
N SER A 27 -2.88 27.43 -55.17
CA SER A 27 -2.16 26.83 -54.04
C SER A 27 -2.86 27.16 -52.74
N SER A 28 -3.61 26.22 -52.20
CA SER A 28 -3.95 26.20 -50.80
C SER A 28 -3.18 25.05 -50.14
N THR A 29 -2.09 25.42 -49.51
CA THR A 29 -1.26 24.56 -48.67
C THR A 29 -2.10 24.16 -47.45
N GLN A 30 -2.69 22.98 -47.46
CA GLN A 30 -3.22 22.36 -46.25
C GLN A 30 -2.03 21.84 -45.47
N THR A 31 -1.67 22.61 -44.45
CA THR A 31 -0.75 22.19 -43.39
C THR A 31 -1.49 21.12 -42.56
N GLN A 32 -1.08 19.86 -42.74
CA GLN A 32 -1.45 18.79 -41.79
C GLN A 32 -0.84 19.15 -40.46
N GLN A 33 -1.68 19.61 -39.55
CA GLN A 33 -1.32 19.71 -38.11
C GLN A 33 -1.24 18.30 -37.55
N SER A 34 -0.03 17.79 -37.37
CA SER A 34 0.27 16.67 -36.48
C SER A 34 -0.24 17.00 -35.06
N PRO A 35 -0.80 16.04 -34.31
CA PRO A 35 -1.27 16.29 -32.95
C PRO A 35 -0.08 16.78 -32.11
N LYS A 36 -0.21 17.99 -31.61
CA LYS A 36 0.73 18.63 -30.69
C LYS A 36 0.76 17.79 -29.42
N VAL A 37 1.77 16.90 -29.31
CA VAL A 37 2.11 16.29 -28.03
C VAL A 37 2.44 17.44 -27.10
N THR A 38 1.55 17.70 -26.16
CA THR A 38 1.74 18.71 -25.11
C THR A 38 2.92 18.25 -24.27
N GLN A 39 4.12 18.72 -24.56
CA GLN A 39 5.27 18.57 -23.67
C GLN A 39 4.91 19.28 -22.37
N VAL A 40 4.67 18.50 -21.32
CA VAL A 40 4.57 19.04 -19.96
C VAL A 40 5.89 19.75 -19.68
N SER A 41 5.86 21.06 -19.47
CA SER A 41 7.06 21.88 -19.29
C SER A 41 7.89 21.35 -18.12
N ASP A 42 9.21 21.36 -18.22
CA ASP A 42 10.12 20.89 -17.17
C ASP A 42 9.88 21.62 -15.84
N SER A 43 9.38 22.86 -15.89
CA SER A 43 8.95 23.60 -14.70
C SER A 43 7.74 23.01 -13.98
N ALA A 44 6.82 22.36 -14.70
CA ALA A 44 5.67 21.67 -14.10
C ALA A 44 6.08 20.32 -13.49
N LYS A 45 7.03 19.59 -14.11
CA LYS A 45 7.61 18.36 -13.55
C LYS A 45 8.40 18.63 -12.27
N ALA A 46 9.13 19.75 -12.19
CA ALA A 46 9.90 20.13 -11.01
C ALA A 46 9.04 20.48 -9.78
N LYS A 47 7.73 20.71 -9.97
CA LYS A 47 6.79 21.06 -8.90
C LYS A 47 5.89 19.90 -8.49
N MET A 48 6.01 18.72 -9.10
CA MET A 48 5.24 17.55 -8.77
C MET A 48 6.00 16.65 -7.81
N ILE A 49 5.37 16.31 -6.70
CA ILE A 49 5.86 15.33 -5.72
C ILE A 49 5.10 14.03 -5.98
N LYS A 50 5.83 12.95 -6.22
CA LYS A 50 5.26 11.62 -6.52
C LYS A 50 5.42 10.71 -5.33
N ILE A 51 4.33 10.16 -4.85
CA ILE A 51 4.26 9.25 -3.71
C ILE A 51 3.50 7.99 -4.12
N ASP A 52 4.03 6.82 -3.75
CA ASP A 52 3.35 5.53 -3.94
C ASP A 52 3.71 4.59 -2.78
N GLY A 53 3.04 3.46 -2.65
CA GLY A 53 3.37 2.43 -1.68
C GLY A 53 2.17 1.90 -0.91
N SER A 54 2.29 1.80 0.40
CA SER A 54 1.32 1.16 1.29
C SER A 54 -0.07 1.80 1.23
N SER A 55 -1.10 0.99 0.98
CA SER A 55 -2.52 1.37 1.12
C SER A 55 -2.88 1.74 2.56
N THR A 56 -2.24 1.11 3.55
CA THR A 56 -2.42 1.43 4.97
C THR A 56 -1.94 2.85 5.31
N VAL A 57 -0.82 3.30 4.73
CA VAL A 57 -0.27 4.64 4.97
C VAL A 57 -0.95 5.71 4.10
N TYR A 58 -1.59 5.29 3.01
CA TYR A 58 -2.24 6.18 2.04
C TYR A 58 -3.19 7.21 2.69
N PRO A 59 -4.10 6.86 3.63
CA PRO A 59 -5.02 7.84 4.24
C PRO A 59 -4.29 8.97 4.96
N ILE A 60 -3.19 8.65 5.67
CA ILE A 60 -2.37 9.64 6.36
C ILE A 60 -1.73 10.58 5.34
N THR A 61 -1.03 10.01 4.35
CA THR A 61 -0.31 10.78 3.33
C THR A 61 -1.27 11.62 2.49
N GLN A 62 -2.44 11.09 2.15
CA GLN A 62 -3.47 11.82 1.39
C GLN A 62 -4.02 13.02 2.18
N ALA A 63 -4.27 12.87 3.48
CA ALA A 63 -4.73 13.96 4.34
C ALA A 63 -3.66 15.06 4.46
N ILE A 64 -2.39 14.68 4.66
CA ILE A 64 -1.26 15.61 4.70
C ILE A 64 -1.07 16.31 3.36
N ALA A 65 -1.14 15.58 2.24
CA ALA A 65 -1.04 16.15 0.90
C ALA A 65 -2.14 17.17 0.61
N LYS A 66 -3.37 16.88 1.04
CA LYS A 66 -4.51 17.80 0.92
C LYS A 66 -4.27 19.09 1.72
N GLU A 67 -3.80 18.99 2.96
CA GLU A 67 -3.51 20.15 3.81
C GLU A 67 -2.33 20.97 3.26
N PHE A 68 -1.28 20.28 2.77
CA PHE A 68 -0.13 20.92 2.14
C PHE A 68 -0.51 21.74 0.90
N GLN A 69 -1.32 21.17 0.02
CA GLN A 69 -1.78 21.83 -1.21
C GLN A 69 -2.79 22.95 -0.96
N ALA A 70 -3.49 22.94 0.17
CA ALA A 70 -4.42 24.01 0.57
C ALA A 70 -3.71 25.29 1.02
N ASP A 71 -2.46 25.23 1.43
CA ASP A 71 -1.67 26.42 1.77
C ASP A 71 -1.13 27.10 0.49
N PRO A 72 -1.55 28.34 0.18
CA PRO A 72 -1.10 29.07 -1.01
C PRO A 72 0.43 29.27 -1.10
N LYS A 73 1.15 29.14 0.01
CA LYS A 73 2.63 29.23 0.04
C LYS A 73 3.28 28.00 -0.61
N ASN A 74 2.58 26.87 -0.63
CA ASN A 74 3.06 25.60 -1.17
C ASN A 74 2.67 25.50 -2.66
N ASN A 75 3.54 25.96 -3.54
CA ASN A 75 3.29 25.90 -4.99
C ASN A 75 3.76 24.57 -5.60
N ALA A 76 3.26 23.45 -5.09
CA ALA A 76 3.55 22.12 -5.61
C ALA A 76 2.31 21.23 -5.63
N GLN A 77 2.28 20.32 -6.60
CA GLN A 77 1.26 19.28 -6.67
C GLN A 77 1.79 17.98 -6.03
N VAL A 78 0.99 17.31 -5.22
CA VAL A 78 1.32 16.05 -4.61
C VAL A 78 0.43 14.97 -5.20
N GLN A 79 1.02 14.02 -5.91
CA GLN A 79 0.34 12.86 -6.44
C GLN A 79 0.58 11.69 -5.48
N VAL A 80 -0.46 11.21 -4.84
CA VAL A 80 -0.41 10.08 -3.93
C VAL A 80 -1.14 8.91 -4.56
N ASN A 81 -0.42 7.79 -4.74
CA ASN A 81 -0.97 6.52 -5.20
C ASN A 81 -0.73 5.44 -4.14
N PHE A 82 -1.38 4.29 -4.30
CA PHE A 82 -1.12 3.10 -3.50
C PHE A 82 -1.05 1.86 -4.39
N SER A 83 0.07 1.14 -4.34
CA SER A 83 0.29 -0.12 -5.06
C SER A 83 0.79 -1.23 -4.12
N GLY A 84 0.79 -0.97 -2.81
CA GLY A 84 1.34 -1.81 -1.76
C GLY A 84 2.81 -1.51 -1.47
N THR A 85 3.26 -1.83 -0.24
CA THR A 85 4.62 -1.50 0.24
C THR A 85 5.71 -2.05 -0.68
N SER A 86 5.63 -3.31 -1.08
CA SER A 86 6.65 -3.93 -1.94
C SER A 86 6.72 -3.29 -3.32
N ALA A 87 5.56 -3.03 -3.96
CA ALA A 87 5.50 -2.35 -5.25
C ALA A 87 5.93 -0.88 -5.15
N GLY A 88 5.64 -0.23 -4.01
CA GLY A 88 6.14 1.12 -3.70
C GLY A 88 7.66 1.16 -3.66
N PHE A 89 8.31 0.22 -2.96
CA PHE A 89 9.77 0.14 -2.93
C PHE A 89 10.38 -0.20 -4.29
N GLU A 90 9.73 -1.04 -5.12
CA GLU A 90 10.19 -1.28 -6.50
C GLU A 90 10.31 0.03 -7.28
N LYS A 91 9.25 0.86 -7.28
CA LYS A 91 9.23 2.17 -7.95
C LYS A 91 10.19 3.17 -7.31
N PHE A 92 10.25 3.19 -5.99
CA PHE A 92 11.10 4.09 -5.23
C PHE A 92 12.58 3.82 -5.49
N CYS A 93 13.00 2.56 -5.41
CA CYS A 93 14.38 2.16 -5.70
C CYS A 93 14.74 2.26 -7.20
N ALA A 94 13.73 2.34 -8.11
CA ALA A 94 13.92 2.71 -9.51
C ALA A 94 14.04 4.24 -9.72
N GLY A 95 13.83 5.05 -8.68
CA GLY A 95 13.85 6.52 -8.77
C GLY A 95 12.59 7.14 -9.42
N GLU A 96 11.50 6.39 -9.52
CA GLU A 96 10.24 6.83 -10.16
C GLU A 96 9.39 7.69 -9.21
N THR A 97 9.55 7.53 -7.89
CA THR A 97 8.85 8.27 -6.85
C THR A 97 9.81 9.02 -5.93
N ASP A 98 9.34 10.12 -5.36
CA ASP A 98 10.09 10.94 -4.41
C ASP A 98 9.95 10.39 -2.98
N ILE A 99 8.80 9.78 -2.69
CA ILE A 99 8.48 9.22 -1.39
C ILE A 99 7.82 7.84 -1.59
N SER A 100 8.17 6.86 -0.73
CA SER A 100 7.48 5.59 -0.61
C SER A 100 6.79 5.48 0.73
N ASN A 101 5.48 5.18 0.72
CA ASN A 101 4.73 4.79 1.90
C ASN A 101 5.00 3.33 2.24
N ALA A 102 5.26 3.00 3.50
CA ALA A 102 5.55 1.63 3.90
C ALA A 102 4.89 1.25 5.24
N SER A 103 4.32 0.07 5.30
CA SER A 103 3.72 -0.50 6.51
C SER A 103 4.58 -1.58 7.17
N ARG A 104 5.86 -1.57 6.86
CA ARG A 104 6.97 -2.31 7.47
C ARG A 104 8.30 -1.61 7.15
N PRO A 105 9.38 -1.91 7.88
CA PRO A 105 10.72 -1.50 7.46
C PRO A 105 11.09 -2.02 6.08
N ILE A 106 12.01 -1.33 5.42
CA ILE A 106 12.60 -1.77 4.14
C ILE A 106 13.34 -3.09 4.34
N LEU A 107 13.17 -4.05 3.42
CA LEU A 107 13.84 -5.34 3.47
C LEU A 107 15.21 -5.30 2.81
N LYS A 108 16.08 -6.24 3.16
CA LYS A 108 17.46 -6.35 2.64
C LYS A 108 17.51 -6.35 1.11
N ALA A 109 16.65 -7.11 0.44
CA ALA A 109 16.59 -7.16 -1.02
C ALA A 109 16.19 -5.81 -1.66
N GLU A 110 15.32 -5.04 -0.98
CA GLU A 110 14.93 -3.70 -1.40
C GLU A 110 16.07 -2.71 -1.18
N MET A 111 16.78 -2.80 -0.03
CA MET A 111 18.00 -2.02 0.23
C MET A 111 19.07 -2.25 -0.84
N GLU A 112 19.31 -3.51 -1.20
CA GLU A 112 20.27 -3.89 -2.24
C GLU A 112 19.88 -3.30 -3.61
N THR A 113 18.57 -3.32 -3.94
CA THR A 113 18.04 -2.72 -5.17
C THR A 113 18.20 -1.20 -5.18
N CYS A 114 17.85 -0.52 -4.08
CA CYS A 114 18.06 0.91 -3.94
C CYS A 114 19.55 1.28 -4.08
N ASN A 115 20.44 0.56 -3.40
CA ASN A 115 21.88 0.79 -3.45
C ASN A 115 22.44 0.60 -4.87
N LYS A 116 22.04 -0.47 -5.57
CA LYS A 116 22.43 -0.73 -6.97
C LYS A 116 22.05 0.42 -7.90
N ASN A 117 20.91 1.05 -7.66
CA ASN A 117 20.40 2.17 -8.45
C ASN A 117 20.86 3.55 -7.92
N GLY A 118 21.71 3.60 -6.89
CA GLY A 118 22.22 4.85 -6.29
C GLY A 118 21.16 5.64 -5.52
N VAL A 119 20.05 5.01 -5.12
CA VAL A 119 18.97 5.64 -4.36
C VAL A 119 19.29 5.55 -2.87
N ARG A 120 19.65 6.70 -2.27
CA ARG A 120 19.74 6.89 -0.82
C ARG A 120 18.41 7.41 -0.30
N TYR A 121 18.09 7.14 0.96
CA TYR A 121 16.79 7.49 1.52
C TYR A 121 16.88 7.84 3.01
N TYR A 122 15.94 8.69 3.42
CA TYR A 122 15.55 8.87 4.81
C TYR A 122 14.47 7.86 5.16
N GLU A 123 14.50 7.35 6.38
CA GLU A 123 13.46 6.51 6.98
C GLU A 123 12.80 7.29 8.11
N PHE A 124 11.47 7.50 8.02
CA PHE A 124 10.71 8.19 9.06
C PHE A 124 9.57 7.28 9.52
N PRO A 125 9.59 6.77 10.76
CA PRO A 125 8.40 6.21 11.38
C PRO A 125 7.40 7.34 11.62
N ILE A 126 6.14 7.16 11.22
CA ILE A 126 5.15 8.24 11.27
C ILE A 126 3.95 7.92 12.16
N ALA A 127 3.70 6.64 12.42
CA ALA A 127 2.54 6.18 13.19
C ALA A 127 2.72 4.74 13.64
N PHE A 128 1.82 4.27 14.49
CA PHE A 128 1.57 2.85 14.70
C PHE A 128 0.19 2.47 14.19
N ASP A 129 0.11 1.29 13.58
CA ASP A 129 -1.10 0.65 13.13
C ASP A 129 -1.30 -0.69 13.86
N ALA A 130 -2.53 -1.18 13.84
CA ALA A 130 -2.86 -2.54 14.22
C ALA A 130 -3.47 -3.28 13.02
N LEU A 131 -3.08 -4.53 12.82
CA LEU A 131 -3.76 -5.41 11.88
C LEU A 131 -5.02 -5.94 12.53
N THR A 132 -6.17 -5.51 12.07
CA THR A 132 -7.44 -5.97 12.61
C THR A 132 -7.86 -7.25 11.93
N VAL A 133 -8.17 -8.28 12.73
CA VAL A 133 -8.89 -9.47 12.29
C VAL A 133 -10.37 -9.21 12.52
N ALA A 134 -11.17 -9.26 11.46
CA ALA A 134 -12.58 -8.89 11.52
C ALA A 134 -13.50 -9.95 10.90
N VAL A 135 -14.73 -9.99 11.40
CA VAL A 135 -15.84 -10.79 10.90
C VAL A 135 -17.07 -9.90 10.68
N ASN A 136 -18.07 -10.47 10.02
CA ASN A 136 -19.41 -9.85 9.93
C ASN A 136 -20.03 -9.72 11.34
N PRO A 137 -20.78 -8.67 11.66
CA PRO A 137 -21.46 -8.53 12.96
C PRO A 137 -22.41 -9.68 13.32
N GLN A 138 -22.98 -10.36 12.34
CA GLN A 138 -23.84 -11.55 12.57
C GLN A 138 -23.06 -12.80 12.98
N ASN A 139 -21.73 -12.80 12.92
CA ASN A 139 -20.88 -13.85 13.44
C ASN A 139 -20.84 -13.75 14.96
N ASP A 140 -21.60 -14.57 15.69
CA ASP A 140 -21.72 -14.58 17.14
C ASP A 140 -20.83 -15.63 17.82
N TRP A 141 -20.18 -16.51 17.05
CA TRP A 141 -19.36 -17.62 17.57
C TRP A 141 -17.86 -17.27 17.69
N ALA A 142 -17.29 -16.55 16.76
CA ALA A 142 -15.87 -16.19 16.79
C ALA A 142 -15.66 -14.89 17.60
N LYS A 143 -15.55 -15.01 18.92
CA LYS A 143 -15.30 -13.87 19.83
C LYS A 143 -13.81 -13.59 19.99
N ASP A 144 -13.00 -14.63 19.93
CA ASP A 144 -11.54 -14.60 19.99
C ASP A 144 -10.95 -15.62 19.01
N ILE A 145 -9.69 -15.43 18.65
CA ILE A 145 -8.91 -16.33 17.83
C ILE A 145 -7.45 -16.34 18.28
N THR A 146 -6.83 -17.49 18.30
CA THR A 146 -5.40 -17.63 18.59
C THR A 146 -4.55 -17.42 17.35
N ILE A 147 -3.28 -17.05 17.51
CA ILE A 147 -2.31 -17.00 16.39
C ILE A 147 -2.18 -18.38 15.72
N ALA A 148 -2.25 -19.46 16.48
CA ALA A 148 -2.20 -20.83 15.93
C ALA A 148 -3.44 -21.15 15.05
N GLU A 149 -4.63 -20.70 15.43
CA GLU A 149 -5.86 -20.84 14.64
C GLU A 149 -5.82 -19.96 13.38
N LEU A 150 -5.32 -18.73 13.49
CA LEU A 150 -5.09 -17.87 12.33
C LEU A 150 -4.10 -18.53 11.35
N LYS A 151 -2.99 -19.08 11.86
CA LYS A 151 -2.05 -19.83 11.04
C LYS A 151 -2.72 -21.00 10.34
N LYS A 152 -3.50 -21.81 11.06
CA LYS A 152 -4.25 -22.97 10.51
C LYS A 152 -5.17 -22.54 9.37
N ILE A 153 -5.75 -21.32 9.43
CA ILE A 153 -6.62 -20.80 8.36
C ILE A 153 -5.79 -20.32 7.16
N TRP A 154 -4.69 -19.59 7.41
CA TRP A 154 -4.03 -18.80 6.39
C TRP A 154 -2.75 -19.41 5.80
N GLU A 155 -2.18 -20.46 6.39
CA GLU A 155 -0.98 -21.11 5.84
C GLU A 155 -1.25 -21.76 4.46
N PRO A 156 -0.22 -21.94 3.60
CA PRO A 156 -0.39 -22.55 2.28
C PRO A 156 -1.03 -23.93 2.32
N ALA A 157 -0.77 -24.73 3.37
CA ALA A 157 -1.32 -26.07 3.52
C ALA A 157 -2.84 -26.10 3.78
N ALA A 158 -3.44 -24.94 4.11
CA ALA A 158 -4.88 -24.80 4.35
C ALA A 158 -5.70 -24.70 3.06
N GLU A 159 -5.04 -24.39 1.92
CA GLU A 159 -5.69 -24.20 0.62
C GLU A 159 -6.55 -25.41 0.23
N GLY A 160 -7.84 -25.16 -0.04
CA GLY A 160 -8.83 -26.21 -0.36
C GLY A 160 -9.19 -27.16 0.78
N LYS A 161 -8.53 -27.07 1.95
CA LYS A 161 -8.74 -28.01 3.07
C LYS A 161 -9.48 -27.39 4.24
N ILE A 162 -9.07 -26.20 4.67
CA ILE A 162 -9.74 -25.45 5.73
C ILE A 162 -10.75 -24.52 5.09
N THR A 163 -11.98 -24.98 4.96
CA THR A 163 -13.08 -24.30 4.27
C THR A 163 -14.28 -24.05 5.17
N ARG A 164 -14.24 -24.54 6.43
CA ARG A 164 -15.34 -24.45 7.37
C ARG A 164 -14.88 -24.02 8.76
N TRP A 165 -15.73 -23.30 9.47
CA TRP A 165 -15.43 -22.75 10.80
C TRP A 165 -15.14 -23.85 11.84
N ASN A 166 -15.91 -24.95 11.88
CA ASN A 166 -15.68 -26.06 12.80
C ASN A 166 -14.37 -26.83 12.56
N GLN A 167 -13.76 -26.69 11.38
CA GLN A 167 -12.43 -27.25 11.13
C GLN A 167 -11.33 -26.44 11.84
N VAL A 168 -11.58 -25.17 12.15
CA VAL A 168 -10.65 -24.32 12.90
C VAL A 168 -10.75 -24.61 14.38
N ARG A 169 -11.96 -24.51 14.93
CA ARG A 169 -12.28 -24.82 16.32
C ARG A 169 -13.56 -25.66 16.37
N ALA A 170 -13.49 -26.86 16.94
CA ALA A 170 -14.58 -27.84 16.93
C ALA A 170 -15.90 -27.33 17.55
N SER A 171 -15.82 -26.35 18.48
CA SER A 171 -17.00 -25.72 19.08
C SER A 171 -17.69 -24.67 18.21
N TRP A 172 -17.08 -24.28 17.08
CA TRP A 172 -17.67 -23.35 16.12
C TRP A 172 -18.63 -24.07 15.18
N PRO A 173 -19.59 -23.36 14.56
CA PRO A 173 -20.61 -23.98 13.73
C PRO A 173 -20.03 -24.59 12.45
N ASP A 174 -20.72 -25.59 11.93
CA ASP A 174 -20.40 -26.18 10.62
C ASP A 174 -20.93 -25.29 9.49
N ARG A 175 -20.21 -24.16 9.27
CA ARG A 175 -20.48 -23.15 8.22
C ARG A 175 -19.25 -22.95 7.35
N PRO A 176 -19.40 -22.57 6.07
CA PRO A 176 -18.25 -22.22 5.24
C PRO A 176 -17.52 -21.00 5.81
N ILE A 177 -16.23 -20.86 5.49
CA ILE A 177 -15.46 -19.62 5.74
C ILE A 177 -15.20 -18.95 4.39
N SER A 178 -15.60 -17.69 4.28
CA SER A 178 -15.20 -16.80 3.17
C SER A 178 -14.06 -15.91 3.64
N LEU A 179 -12.93 -15.98 2.96
CA LEU A 179 -11.71 -15.32 3.39
C LEU A 179 -11.43 -14.06 2.58
N TYR A 180 -11.10 -12.96 3.27
CA TYR A 180 -10.75 -11.67 2.71
C TYR A 180 -9.44 -11.18 3.31
N GLY A 181 -8.50 -10.75 2.49
CA GLY A 181 -7.21 -10.32 2.99
C GLY A 181 -6.43 -9.48 2.00
N ALA A 182 -5.36 -8.86 2.49
CA ALA A 182 -4.50 -8.03 1.68
C ALA A 182 -3.88 -8.78 0.50
N GLY A 183 -3.70 -8.10 -0.62
CA GLY A 183 -3.05 -8.62 -1.81
C GLY A 183 -1.53 -8.77 -1.65
N LYS A 184 -0.90 -9.50 -2.57
CA LYS A 184 0.53 -9.86 -2.48
C LYS A 184 1.51 -8.67 -2.57
N LYS A 185 1.05 -7.49 -2.99
CA LYS A 185 1.85 -6.25 -3.04
C LYS A 185 1.68 -5.39 -1.78
N SER A 186 0.77 -5.76 -0.89
CA SER A 186 0.51 -5.05 0.34
C SER A 186 1.54 -5.38 1.42
N GLY A 187 2.05 -4.36 2.13
CA GLY A 187 2.83 -4.56 3.35
C GLY A 187 2.01 -5.20 4.48
N THR A 188 0.68 -5.06 4.44
CA THR A 188 -0.26 -5.77 5.33
C THR A 188 -0.15 -7.28 5.12
N PHE A 189 -0.11 -7.74 3.87
CA PHE A 189 0.10 -9.15 3.53
C PHE A 189 1.45 -9.67 4.02
N ASP A 190 2.54 -8.95 3.73
CA ASP A 190 3.88 -9.34 4.15
C ASP A 190 3.96 -9.48 5.67
N TYR A 191 3.46 -8.47 6.39
CA TYR A 191 3.48 -8.47 7.86
C TYR A 191 2.56 -9.53 8.47
N PHE A 192 1.32 -9.68 7.99
CA PHE A 192 0.40 -10.69 8.48
C PHE A 192 0.96 -12.10 8.31
N THR A 193 1.47 -12.42 7.12
CA THR A 193 2.02 -13.75 6.85
C THR A 193 3.24 -14.05 7.72
N GLU A 194 4.09 -13.06 8.00
CA GLU A 194 5.22 -13.21 8.90
C GLU A 194 4.77 -13.41 10.35
N ALA A 195 3.87 -12.53 10.84
CA ALA A 195 3.41 -12.55 12.23
C ALA A 195 2.56 -13.80 12.56
N VAL A 196 1.77 -14.30 11.61
CA VAL A 196 0.80 -15.38 11.81
C VAL A 196 1.34 -16.72 11.33
N VAL A 197 1.87 -16.77 10.09
CA VAL A 197 2.33 -18.03 9.48
C VAL A 197 3.79 -18.32 9.85
N GLY A 198 4.56 -17.29 10.19
CA GLY A 198 5.97 -17.39 10.52
C GLY A 198 6.91 -17.29 9.32
N LYS A 199 6.38 -16.91 8.15
CA LYS A 199 7.17 -16.74 6.92
C LYS A 199 6.52 -15.69 6.02
N VAL A 200 7.28 -14.63 5.69
CA VAL A 200 6.83 -13.58 4.77
C VAL A 200 6.31 -14.17 3.46
N ARG A 201 5.15 -13.70 3.02
CA ARG A 201 4.47 -14.10 1.77
C ARG A 201 4.01 -15.55 1.70
N ALA A 202 4.05 -16.30 2.79
CA ALA A 202 3.51 -17.64 2.85
C ALA A 202 2.02 -17.60 3.21
N SER A 203 1.16 -17.84 2.22
CA SER A 203 -0.30 -17.88 2.39
C SER A 203 -0.95 -18.78 1.38
N ARG A 204 -2.17 -19.23 1.68
CA ARG A 204 -3.09 -19.81 0.70
C ARG A 204 -3.43 -18.80 -0.39
N ASN A 205 -3.98 -19.24 -1.53
CA ASN A 205 -4.35 -18.37 -2.65
C ASN A 205 -5.86 -18.31 -2.89
N ASP A 206 -6.64 -19.20 -2.31
CA ASP A 206 -8.09 -19.34 -2.47
C ASP A 206 -8.89 -18.40 -1.53
N TYR A 207 -8.52 -17.12 -1.50
CA TYR A 207 -9.20 -16.06 -0.77
C TYR A 207 -9.40 -14.83 -1.65
N THR A 208 -10.31 -13.93 -1.29
CA THR A 208 -10.47 -12.64 -1.96
C THR A 208 -9.35 -11.70 -1.52
N ALA A 209 -8.41 -11.46 -2.44
CA ALA A 209 -7.26 -10.60 -2.23
C ALA A 209 -7.52 -9.19 -2.78
N SER A 210 -7.19 -8.13 -2.04
CA SER A 210 -7.24 -6.76 -2.52
C SER A 210 -6.12 -5.91 -1.91
N GLU A 211 -5.57 -4.97 -2.70
CA GLU A 211 -4.71 -3.89 -2.20
C GLU A 211 -5.54 -2.71 -1.65
N ASP A 212 -6.84 -2.70 -1.92
CA ASP A 212 -7.80 -1.71 -1.44
C ASP A 212 -8.58 -2.30 -0.25
N ASP A 213 -8.34 -1.78 0.94
CA ASP A 213 -8.96 -2.25 2.18
C ASP A 213 -10.49 -2.00 2.20
N GLU A 214 -11.02 -1.03 1.46
CA GLU A 214 -12.47 -0.81 1.35
C GLU A 214 -13.17 -1.99 0.66
N VAL A 215 -12.52 -2.63 -0.30
CA VAL A 215 -13.02 -3.85 -0.95
C VAL A 215 -13.13 -4.98 0.06
N LEU A 216 -12.14 -5.12 0.96
CA LEU A 216 -12.15 -6.13 2.02
C LEU A 216 -13.26 -5.86 3.05
N VAL A 217 -13.38 -4.61 3.51
CA VAL A 217 -14.45 -4.15 4.41
C VAL A 217 -15.83 -4.47 3.83
N LYS A 218 -16.06 -4.12 2.57
CA LYS A 218 -17.33 -4.39 1.87
C LYS A 218 -17.63 -5.88 1.80
N GLY A 219 -16.64 -6.70 1.41
CA GLY A 219 -16.82 -8.15 1.32
C GLY A 219 -17.20 -8.77 2.66
N ILE A 220 -16.48 -8.43 3.74
CA ILE A 220 -16.76 -8.95 5.09
C ILE A 220 -18.13 -8.47 5.61
N SER A 221 -18.49 -7.21 5.36
CA SER A 221 -19.77 -6.66 5.82
C SER A 221 -20.99 -7.32 5.17
N GLN A 222 -20.84 -7.90 3.99
CA GLN A 222 -21.92 -8.51 3.21
C GLN A 222 -22.06 -10.04 3.42
N ASP A 223 -21.06 -10.70 3.98
CA ASP A 223 -21.07 -12.17 4.17
C ASP A 223 -20.99 -12.54 5.66
N PRO A 224 -22.06 -13.12 6.25
CA PRO A 224 -22.06 -13.58 7.65
C PRO A 224 -20.98 -14.62 7.98
N ASN A 225 -20.45 -15.31 6.97
CA ASN A 225 -19.43 -16.34 7.13
C ASN A 225 -18.00 -15.82 6.87
N ALA A 226 -17.86 -14.50 6.61
CA ALA A 226 -16.58 -13.90 6.31
C ALA A 226 -15.65 -13.80 7.51
N LEU A 227 -14.37 -14.00 7.24
CA LEU A 227 -13.23 -13.66 8.08
C LEU A 227 -12.22 -12.91 7.22
N GLY A 228 -11.69 -11.81 7.70
CA GLY A 228 -10.64 -11.10 6.99
C GLY A 228 -9.69 -10.35 7.91
N TYR A 229 -8.65 -9.74 7.31
CA TYR A 229 -7.70 -8.88 7.99
C TYR A 229 -7.30 -7.68 7.13
N PHE A 230 -7.14 -6.53 7.79
CA PHE A 230 -6.77 -5.23 7.20
C PHE A 230 -6.36 -4.25 8.30
N GLY A 231 -6.03 -3.00 7.95
CA GLY A 231 -5.59 -1.96 8.89
C GLY A 231 -6.69 -1.49 9.84
N TYR A 232 -6.31 -1.16 11.09
CA TYR A 232 -7.22 -0.72 12.15
C TYR A 232 -8.03 0.53 11.78
N ALA A 233 -7.47 1.47 11.02
CA ALA A 233 -8.18 2.67 10.59
C ALA A 233 -9.48 2.34 9.86
N TYR A 234 -9.46 1.39 8.93
CA TYR A 234 -10.64 0.97 8.19
C TYR A 234 -11.67 0.26 9.07
N TYR A 235 -11.22 -0.48 10.10
CA TYR A 235 -12.13 -1.03 11.10
C TYR A 235 -12.79 0.08 11.92
N GLU A 236 -12.02 1.06 12.40
CA GLU A 236 -12.53 2.16 13.24
C GLU A 236 -13.63 2.96 12.51
N GLU A 237 -13.46 3.22 11.22
CA GLU A 237 -14.45 3.90 10.39
C GLU A 237 -15.70 3.06 10.08
N ASN A 238 -15.60 1.73 10.20
CA ASN A 238 -16.67 0.80 9.85
C ASN A 238 -17.16 -0.09 11.02
N GLN A 239 -17.00 0.34 12.28
CA GLN A 239 -17.40 -0.43 13.47
C GLN A 239 -18.87 -0.89 13.47
N GLY A 240 -19.77 -0.11 12.87
CA GLY A 240 -21.18 -0.49 12.72
C GLY A 240 -21.45 -1.60 11.70
N LYS A 241 -20.49 -1.88 10.81
CA LYS A 241 -20.60 -2.87 9.72
C LYS A 241 -19.73 -4.11 9.92
N LEU A 242 -18.77 -4.02 10.85
CA LEU A 242 -17.76 -5.04 11.12
C LEU A 242 -17.65 -5.30 12.61
N LYS A 243 -17.18 -6.50 12.96
CA LYS A 243 -16.80 -6.86 14.33
C LYS A 243 -15.36 -7.34 14.37
N ALA A 244 -14.50 -6.66 15.14
CA ALA A 244 -13.16 -7.16 15.40
C ALA A 244 -13.21 -8.40 16.29
N ILE A 245 -12.31 -9.35 16.04
CA ILE A 245 -12.08 -10.51 16.90
C ILE A 245 -10.88 -10.21 17.80
N ALA A 246 -10.98 -10.57 19.07
CA ALA A 246 -9.85 -10.48 19.99
C ALA A 246 -8.77 -11.52 19.61
N VAL A 247 -7.52 -11.08 19.50
CA VAL A 247 -6.39 -11.96 19.14
C VAL A 247 -5.66 -12.41 20.40
N ASN A 248 -5.47 -13.71 20.54
CA ASN A 248 -4.79 -14.32 21.67
C ASN A 248 -3.41 -14.86 21.24
N ASN A 249 -2.36 -14.27 21.77
CA ASN A 249 -0.96 -14.67 21.55
C ASN A 249 -0.41 -15.58 22.68
N GLY A 250 -1.28 -16.14 23.53
CA GLY A 250 -0.89 -16.95 24.69
C GLY A 250 -0.89 -16.17 26.01
N LYS A 251 -1.04 -14.83 25.99
CA LYS A 251 -1.11 -13.96 27.17
C LYS A 251 -2.52 -13.43 27.48
N GLY A 252 -3.51 -13.88 26.72
CA GLY A 252 -4.90 -13.44 26.78
C GLY A 252 -5.37 -12.86 25.45
N ALA A 253 -6.69 -12.82 25.28
CA ALA A 253 -7.33 -12.29 24.09
C ALA A 253 -7.44 -10.76 24.18
N VAL A 254 -6.91 -10.04 23.19
CA VAL A 254 -6.85 -8.58 23.14
C VAL A 254 -7.50 -8.07 21.86
N LEU A 255 -8.41 -7.10 21.97
CA LEU A 255 -8.98 -6.39 20.83
C LEU A 255 -8.01 -5.29 20.34
N PRO A 256 -7.98 -5.02 19.04
CA PRO A 256 -7.26 -3.87 18.51
C PRO A 256 -7.92 -2.56 19.01
N SER A 257 -7.11 -1.67 19.53
CA SER A 257 -7.49 -0.30 19.88
C SER A 257 -6.23 0.57 19.98
N ARG A 258 -6.40 1.89 19.91
CA ARG A 258 -5.28 2.81 20.15
C ARG A 258 -4.57 2.49 21.46
N GLN A 259 -5.33 2.33 22.54
CA GLN A 259 -4.78 2.04 23.86
C GLN A 259 -4.00 0.73 23.94
N THR A 260 -4.50 -0.36 23.29
CA THR A 260 -3.82 -1.66 23.34
C THR A 260 -2.55 -1.68 22.47
N VAL A 261 -2.49 -0.87 21.40
CA VAL A 261 -1.29 -0.65 20.58
C VAL A 261 -0.24 0.14 21.37
N GLU A 262 -0.61 1.29 21.94
CA GLU A 262 0.28 2.14 22.75
C GLU A 262 0.90 1.38 23.92
N LYS A 263 0.11 0.55 24.61
CA LYS A 263 0.55 -0.30 25.74
C LYS A 263 1.28 -1.57 25.31
N ALA A 264 1.51 -1.77 24.00
CA ALA A 264 2.10 -2.98 23.44
C ALA A 264 1.38 -4.29 23.87
N GLN A 265 0.08 -4.23 24.10
CA GLN A 265 -0.75 -5.38 24.48
C GLN A 265 -1.24 -6.15 23.25
N TYR A 266 -1.48 -5.45 22.13
CA TYR A 266 -1.97 -6.04 20.88
C TYR A 266 -0.82 -6.57 20.00
N GLN A 267 -0.14 -7.61 20.49
CA GLN A 267 0.96 -8.24 19.79
C GLN A 267 0.59 -9.67 19.33
N PRO A 268 1.10 -10.15 18.20
CA PRO A 268 2.10 -9.55 17.29
C PRO A 268 1.49 -8.68 16.18
N LEU A 269 0.23 -8.28 16.24
CA LEU A 269 -0.49 -7.61 15.14
C LEU A 269 -0.50 -6.07 15.25
N SER A 270 0.39 -5.46 16.03
CA SER A 270 0.65 -4.01 15.94
C SER A 270 2.02 -3.75 15.29
N ARG A 271 2.10 -2.69 14.47
CA ARG A 271 3.27 -2.38 13.65
C ARG A 271 3.50 -0.89 13.48
N PRO A 272 4.75 -0.46 13.28
CA PRO A 272 5.04 0.90 12.84
C PRO A 272 4.72 1.12 11.38
N LEU A 273 4.34 2.35 11.03
CA LEU A 273 4.16 2.85 9.68
C LEU A 273 5.24 3.87 9.37
N PHE A 274 5.66 3.91 8.11
CA PHE A 274 6.81 4.70 7.66
C PHE A 274 6.51 5.47 6.38
N ILE A 275 7.26 6.55 6.19
CA ILE A 275 7.56 7.09 4.87
C ILE A 275 9.06 7.01 4.62
N TYR A 276 9.44 6.71 3.39
CA TYR A 276 10.82 6.74 2.90
C TYR A 276 10.94 7.87 1.91
N ALA A 277 11.77 8.86 2.20
CA ALA A 277 11.99 9.99 1.30
C ALA A 277 13.32 9.86 0.57
N ASN A 278 13.30 9.99 -0.76
CA ASN A 278 14.50 9.94 -1.58
C ASN A 278 15.42 11.13 -1.21
N PHE A 279 16.64 10.81 -0.78
CA PHE A 279 17.61 11.80 -0.33
C PHE A 279 17.90 12.83 -1.40
N GLU A 280 18.22 12.39 -2.63
CA GLU A 280 18.54 13.30 -3.74
C GLU A 280 17.35 14.17 -4.13
N SER A 281 16.14 13.62 -4.13
CA SER A 281 14.92 14.40 -4.35
C SER A 281 14.73 15.46 -3.28
N ALA A 282 14.88 15.13 -2.00
CA ALA A 282 14.75 16.06 -0.89
C ALA A 282 15.84 17.15 -0.88
N GLN A 283 17.05 16.85 -1.40
CA GLN A 283 18.13 17.83 -1.50
C GLN A 283 17.99 18.74 -2.72
N LYS A 284 17.56 18.22 -3.86
CA LYS A 284 17.54 18.94 -5.15
C LYS A 284 16.18 19.55 -5.48
N LYS A 285 15.08 18.98 -4.98
CA LYS A 285 13.72 19.46 -5.23
C LYS A 285 13.17 20.15 -3.98
N ARG A 286 13.23 21.49 -3.97
CA ARG A 286 12.69 22.29 -2.87
C ARG A 286 11.28 21.88 -2.43
N PRO A 287 10.32 21.60 -3.33
CA PRO A 287 8.98 21.15 -2.92
C PRO A 287 8.99 19.84 -2.13
N VAL A 288 9.85 18.87 -2.46
CA VAL A 288 9.97 17.61 -1.73
C VAL A 288 10.46 17.86 -0.32
N LYS A 289 11.49 18.69 -0.16
CA LYS A 289 12.02 19.09 1.16
C LYS A 289 10.95 19.77 2.01
N GLU A 290 10.20 20.71 1.42
CA GLU A 290 9.11 21.41 2.11
C GLU A 290 7.99 20.46 2.52
N PHE A 291 7.64 19.51 1.66
CA PHE A 291 6.61 18.51 1.95
C PHE A 291 7.04 17.56 3.07
N VAL A 292 8.27 17.06 3.10
CA VAL A 292 8.77 16.20 4.18
C VAL A 292 8.73 16.93 5.52
N ASN A 293 9.20 18.18 5.59
CA ASN A 293 9.10 18.99 6.80
C ASN A 293 7.64 19.17 7.26
N PHE A 294 6.77 19.52 6.32
CA PHE A 294 5.33 19.67 6.58
C PHE A 294 4.71 18.37 7.07
N TYR A 295 5.10 17.24 6.46
CA TYR A 295 4.61 15.90 6.85
C TYR A 295 4.93 15.63 8.32
N ILE A 296 6.21 15.75 8.70
CA ILE A 296 6.66 15.49 10.08
C ILE A 296 5.97 16.42 11.08
N GLU A 297 5.81 17.72 10.73
CA GLU A 297 5.14 18.71 11.57
C GLU A 297 3.65 18.38 11.80
N LYS A 298 2.93 17.96 10.74
CA LYS A 298 1.49 17.76 10.78
C LYS A 298 1.09 16.34 11.22
N ALA A 299 1.99 15.37 11.10
CA ALA A 299 1.72 13.97 11.43
C ALA A 299 1.10 13.77 12.82
N PRO A 300 1.55 14.41 13.93
CA PRO A 300 0.96 14.21 15.25
C PRO A 300 -0.56 14.41 15.27
N LYS A 301 -1.04 15.43 14.59
CA LYS A 301 -2.47 15.78 14.54
C LYS A 301 -3.22 14.93 13.52
N ILE A 302 -2.68 14.80 12.31
CA ILE A 302 -3.37 14.14 11.19
C ILE A 302 -3.48 12.63 11.43
N VAL A 303 -2.43 11.98 11.91
CA VAL A 303 -2.43 10.55 12.24
C VAL A 303 -3.60 10.19 13.16
N SER A 304 -3.79 10.96 14.24
CA SER A 304 -4.94 10.75 15.14
C SER A 304 -6.28 10.98 14.46
N SER A 305 -6.38 11.98 13.58
CA SER A 305 -7.65 12.32 12.94
C SER A 305 -8.12 11.30 11.91
N VAL A 306 -7.18 10.48 11.39
CA VAL A 306 -7.47 9.40 10.42
C VAL A 306 -7.40 7.99 11.04
N GLY A 307 -7.53 7.88 12.36
CA GLY A 307 -7.73 6.61 13.06
C GLY A 307 -6.48 5.82 13.45
N TYR A 308 -5.28 6.37 13.23
CA TYR A 308 -4.02 5.71 13.61
C TYR A 308 -3.50 6.21 14.97
N VAL A 309 -2.52 5.48 15.51
CA VAL A 309 -1.83 5.84 16.76
C VAL A 309 -0.60 6.69 16.42
N PRO A 310 -0.57 7.98 16.81
CA PRO A 310 0.58 8.83 16.57
C PRO A 310 1.78 8.38 17.41
N LEU A 311 2.98 8.72 16.94
CA LEU A 311 4.17 8.67 17.77
C LEU A 311 4.05 9.75 18.88
N PRO A 312 4.75 9.60 20.00
CA PRO A 312 4.93 10.71 20.92
C PRO A 312 5.78 11.81 20.26
N ASN A 313 5.69 13.02 20.78
CA ASN A 313 6.41 14.19 20.24
C ASN A 313 7.92 13.94 20.08
N GLU A 314 8.52 13.12 20.94
CA GLU A 314 9.92 12.72 20.84
C GLU A 314 10.23 11.98 19.53
N GLY A 315 9.31 11.12 19.04
CA GLY A 315 9.49 10.41 17.76
C GLY A 315 9.60 11.38 16.58
N TYR A 316 8.65 12.30 16.47
CA TYR A 316 8.68 13.31 15.40
C TYR A 316 9.84 14.30 15.55
N TYR A 317 10.29 14.58 16.78
CA TYR A 317 11.51 15.35 17.01
C TYR A 317 12.73 14.63 16.47
N LEU A 318 12.87 13.34 16.70
CA LEU A 318 13.96 12.52 16.15
C LEU A 318 13.93 12.51 14.62
N ASP A 319 12.75 12.38 14.00
CA ASP A 319 12.61 12.46 12.55
C ASP A 319 13.11 13.79 11.99
N ASN A 320 12.76 14.91 12.64
CA ASN A 320 13.28 16.23 12.27
C ASN A 320 14.80 16.31 12.41
N VAL A 321 15.38 15.77 13.49
CA VAL A 321 16.84 15.74 13.71
C VAL A 321 17.52 14.91 12.62
N HIS A 322 16.98 13.74 12.29
CA HIS A 322 17.52 12.89 11.22
C HIS A 322 17.45 13.58 9.86
N PHE A 323 16.34 14.25 9.56
CA PHE A 323 16.18 14.97 8.31
C PHE A 323 17.17 16.15 8.20
N TYR A 324 17.29 16.95 9.26
CA TYR A 324 18.19 18.08 9.30
C TYR A 324 19.67 17.68 9.18
N ASN A 325 20.06 16.58 9.86
CA ASN A 325 21.43 16.06 9.86
C ASN A 325 21.77 15.20 8.63
N GLY A 326 20.82 14.97 7.72
CA GLY A 326 21.06 14.16 6.53
C GLY A 326 21.29 12.68 6.82
N LYS A 327 20.67 12.13 7.88
CA LYS A 327 20.81 10.71 8.27
C LYS A 327 20.07 9.81 7.28
N VAL A 328 20.82 9.05 6.49
CA VAL A 328 20.31 8.15 5.45
C VAL A 328 20.46 6.69 5.86
N GLY A 329 19.49 5.86 5.48
CA GLY A 329 19.47 4.44 5.75
C GLY A 329 18.31 4.01 6.64
N THR A 330 18.46 2.87 7.31
CA THR A 330 17.45 2.30 8.20
C THR A 330 18.09 1.81 9.51
N VAL A 331 17.32 1.90 10.59
CA VAL A 331 17.72 1.35 11.91
C VAL A 331 17.41 -0.15 12.06
N PHE A 332 16.80 -0.78 11.03
CA PHE A 332 16.26 -2.13 11.11
C PHE A 332 17.08 -3.18 10.36
N GLU A 333 18.18 -2.79 9.73
CA GLU A 333 19.13 -3.70 9.06
C GLU A 333 18.51 -4.57 7.96
N GLY A 334 17.36 -4.16 7.42
CA GLY A 334 16.65 -4.89 6.37
C GLY A 334 15.80 -6.05 6.85
N GLU A 335 15.51 -6.12 8.16
CA GLU A 335 14.66 -7.15 8.75
C GLU A 335 13.28 -6.59 9.13
N ALA A 336 12.24 -7.40 8.92
CA ALA A 336 10.94 -7.10 9.47
C ALA A 336 10.99 -7.20 11.00
N GLN A 337 10.42 -6.23 11.67
CA GLN A 337 10.47 -6.12 13.12
C GLN A 337 9.12 -6.54 13.71
N LEU A 338 8.95 -7.83 13.94
CA LEU A 338 7.79 -8.36 14.65
C LEU A 338 7.83 -7.96 16.13
N ASN A 339 6.68 -7.64 16.70
CA ASN A 339 6.51 -7.26 18.10
C ASN A 339 7.25 -5.97 18.52
N LEU A 340 7.62 -5.11 17.57
CA LEU A 340 8.28 -3.85 17.87
C LEU A 340 7.32 -2.94 18.67
N THR A 341 7.70 -2.64 19.91
CA THR A 341 6.98 -1.69 20.74
C THR A 341 7.36 -0.24 20.40
N LEU A 342 6.49 0.70 20.73
CA LEU A 342 6.78 2.12 20.53
C LEU A 342 8.09 2.53 21.23
N GLY A 343 8.32 2.06 22.47
CA GLY A 343 9.55 2.37 23.20
C GLY A 343 10.82 1.77 22.56
N GLU A 344 10.75 0.61 21.91
CA GLU A 344 11.88 0.02 21.19
C GLU A 344 12.16 0.77 19.89
N LEU A 345 11.11 1.17 19.16
CA LEU A 345 11.24 2.02 17.98
C LEU A 345 12.01 3.31 18.32
N LEU A 346 11.57 4.04 19.35
CA LEU A 346 12.22 5.27 19.77
C LEU A 346 13.67 5.07 20.21
N ARG A 347 13.97 3.98 20.93
CA ARG A 347 15.36 3.67 21.30
C ARG A 347 16.26 3.36 20.11
N LYS A 348 15.73 2.69 19.07
CA LYS A 348 16.45 2.44 17.81
C LYS A 348 16.72 3.76 17.08
N GLN A 349 15.68 4.59 16.92
CA GLN A 349 15.80 5.90 16.25
C GLN A 349 16.77 6.84 16.99
N ALA A 350 16.75 6.87 18.32
CA ALA A 350 17.66 7.72 19.09
C ALA A 350 19.14 7.31 18.98
N LYS A 351 19.44 6.07 18.58
CA LYS A 351 20.80 5.56 18.39
C LYS A 351 21.32 5.71 16.95
N PHE A 352 20.44 6.07 16.02
CA PHE A 352 20.75 6.25 14.61
C PHE A 352 21.39 7.61 14.33
#